data_c947ee673fc4415901fc6a43029da2f2
#
_entry.id   c947ee673fc4415901fc6a43029da2f2
#
_cell.length_a   1.000
_cell.length_b   1.000
_cell.length_c   1.000
_cell.angle_alpha   90.00
_cell.angle_beta   90.00
_cell.angle_gamma   90.00
#
_symmetry.space_group_name_H-M   'P 1'
#
loop_
_entity.id
_entity.type
_entity.pdbx_description
1 polymer ?
#
loop_
_entity_poly.entity_id
_entity_poly.type
_entity_poly.pdbx_seq_one_letter_code
_entity_poly.pdbx_strand_id
1 'polypeptide(L)'
;MEIKTLEKIVEKVSKFDCKLLPVVKNQDLKNIQKLVDFGINDLGENRVKELDVHKEFFPDLNYHFIAPLQSRKISDVLSRCTSIHSVSRIKELDIISKYYLNQNIFIQVNVDNDPNKSGLDKKDLAVFIKQAESKGIHPKGLMCIPNIDSDRKLVFSEMQKINEDLKKNFINYPGELSMGMSNDYEVALDYGATIVRIGSKIFL
;
A
#
# COMPACT_ATOMS: atom_id res chain seq x y z
N MET A 1 2.35 19.10 -11.79
CA MET A 1 1.28 18.12 -12.02
C MET A 1 0.44 18.53 -13.21
N GLU A 2 0.29 17.66 -14.19
CA GLU A 2 -0.59 17.87 -15.34
C GLU A 2 -1.91 17.09 -15.16
N ILE A 3 -3.03 17.81 -15.11
CA ILE A 3 -4.36 17.22 -14.92
C ILE A 3 -4.69 16.18 -15.99
N LYS A 4 -4.36 16.45 -17.26
CA LYS A 4 -4.58 15.49 -18.37
C LYS A 4 -3.90 14.12 -18.17
N THR A 5 -2.74 14.12 -17.51
CA THR A 5 -2.05 12.87 -17.19
C THR A 5 -2.78 12.12 -16.07
N LEU A 6 -3.25 12.84 -15.05
CA LEU A 6 -4.07 12.26 -13.99
C LEU A 6 -5.37 11.66 -14.54
N GLU A 7 -6.08 12.39 -15.40
CA GLU A 7 -7.31 11.91 -16.07
C GLU A 7 -7.09 10.59 -16.81
N LYS A 8 -6.03 10.49 -17.62
CA LYS A 8 -5.69 9.27 -18.35
C LYS A 8 -5.40 8.08 -17.42
N ILE A 9 -4.71 8.33 -16.30
CA ILE A 9 -4.40 7.29 -15.33
C ILE A 9 -5.70 6.83 -14.65
N VAL A 10 -6.53 7.77 -14.20
CA VAL A 10 -7.82 7.46 -13.54
C VAL A 10 -8.73 6.70 -14.49
N GLU A 11 -8.88 7.15 -15.75
CA GLU A 11 -9.66 6.45 -16.77
C GLU A 11 -9.16 5.01 -16.98
N LYS A 12 -7.85 4.81 -17.01
CA LYS A 12 -7.27 3.48 -17.19
C LYS A 12 -7.52 2.58 -15.99
N VAL A 13 -7.28 3.08 -14.79
CA VAL A 13 -7.46 2.34 -13.53
C VAL A 13 -8.94 2.00 -13.30
N SER A 14 -9.86 2.89 -13.65
CA SER A 14 -11.31 2.68 -13.49
C SER A 14 -11.90 1.55 -14.36
N LYS A 15 -11.17 1.08 -15.37
CA LYS A 15 -11.56 -0.09 -16.17
C LYS A 15 -11.34 -1.41 -15.45
N PHE A 16 -10.64 -1.37 -14.32
CA PHE A 16 -10.36 -2.49 -13.43
C PHE A 16 -11.00 -2.18 -12.06
N ASP A 17 -11.26 -3.19 -11.26
CA ASP A 17 -11.67 -2.99 -9.85
C ASP A 17 -10.46 -2.60 -9.00
N CYS A 18 -9.92 -1.41 -9.29
CA CYS A 18 -8.65 -0.92 -8.73
C CYS A 18 -8.74 0.56 -8.36
N LYS A 19 -8.13 0.92 -7.25
CA LYS A 19 -8.00 2.31 -6.77
C LYS A 19 -6.65 2.90 -7.16
N LEU A 20 -6.65 4.15 -7.60
CA LEU A 20 -5.45 4.96 -7.70
C LEU A 20 -5.10 5.52 -6.32
N LEU A 21 -3.89 5.28 -5.86
CA LEU A 21 -3.29 5.91 -4.68
C LEU A 21 -2.16 6.84 -5.13
N PRO A 22 -2.39 8.16 -5.26
CA PRO A 22 -1.33 9.12 -5.53
C PRO A 22 -0.33 9.16 -4.39
N VAL A 23 0.97 9.02 -4.71
CA VAL A 23 2.06 9.08 -3.74
C VAL A 23 2.63 10.48 -3.69
N VAL A 24 2.32 11.22 -2.63
CA VAL A 24 2.56 12.67 -2.50
C VAL A 24 3.86 13.05 -1.81
N LYS A 25 4.81 12.12 -1.67
CA LYS A 25 6.13 12.43 -1.11
C LYS A 25 6.79 13.61 -1.86
N ASN A 26 7.36 14.56 -1.11
CA ASN A 26 8.02 15.77 -1.63
C ASN A 26 7.09 16.66 -2.49
N GLN A 27 5.78 16.57 -2.35
CA GLN A 27 4.85 17.44 -3.04
C GLN A 27 4.46 18.62 -2.17
N ASP A 28 4.20 19.76 -2.81
CA ASP A 28 3.66 20.95 -2.14
C ASP A 28 2.13 20.85 -1.95
N LEU A 29 1.61 21.67 -1.05
CA LEU A 29 0.18 21.71 -0.75
C LEU A 29 -0.68 22.08 -1.97
N LYS A 30 -0.13 22.82 -2.94
CA LYS A 30 -0.85 23.20 -4.17
C LYS A 30 -1.10 21.97 -5.05
N ASN A 31 -0.14 21.04 -5.13
CA ASN A 31 -0.32 19.81 -5.87
C ASN A 31 -1.33 18.89 -5.17
N ILE A 32 -1.32 18.84 -3.84
CA ILE A 32 -2.31 18.10 -3.07
C ILE A 32 -3.70 18.69 -3.26
N GLN A 33 -3.84 20.04 -3.20
CA GLN A 33 -5.13 20.70 -3.46
C GLN A 33 -5.70 20.32 -4.83
N LYS A 34 -4.86 20.27 -5.88
CA LYS A 34 -5.31 19.83 -7.21
C LYS A 34 -5.82 18.38 -7.25
N LEU A 35 -5.23 17.49 -6.45
CA LEU A 35 -5.75 16.11 -6.31
C LEU A 35 -7.11 16.11 -5.62
N VAL A 36 -7.28 16.89 -4.55
CA VAL A 36 -8.54 17.05 -3.83
C VAL A 36 -9.62 17.66 -4.74
N ASP A 37 -9.30 18.70 -5.48
CA ASP A 37 -10.21 19.35 -6.46
C ASP A 37 -10.63 18.38 -7.57
N PHE A 38 -9.76 17.41 -7.89
CA PHE A 38 -10.05 16.33 -8.84
C PHE A 38 -10.95 15.23 -8.25
N GLY A 39 -11.16 15.22 -6.94
CA GLY A 39 -11.97 14.22 -6.23
C GLY A 39 -11.16 13.05 -5.64
N ILE A 40 -9.84 13.17 -5.53
CA ILE A 40 -8.99 12.17 -4.87
C ILE A 40 -9.04 12.37 -3.36
N ASN A 41 -9.41 11.32 -2.62
CA ASN A 41 -9.52 11.34 -1.16
C ASN A 41 -8.48 10.46 -0.46
N ASP A 42 -7.75 9.63 -1.20
CA ASP A 42 -6.73 8.71 -0.65
C ASP A 42 -5.34 9.13 -1.12
N LEU A 43 -4.40 9.30 -0.18
CA LEU A 43 -3.03 9.74 -0.45
C LEU A 43 -2.00 8.78 0.17
N GLY A 44 -0.96 8.43 -0.60
CA GLY A 44 0.15 7.61 -0.15
C GLY A 44 1.32 8.45 0.39
N GLU A 45 1.76 8.14 1.61
CA GLU A 45 2.81 8.85 2.32
C GLU A 45 3.97 7.94 2.73
N ASN A 46 5.18 8.52 2.68
CA ASN A 46 6.43 7.82 3.04
C ASN A 46 7.08 8.34 4.33
N ARG A 47 6.70 9.53 4.80
CA ARG A 47 7.35 10.19 5.93
C ARG A 47 6.33 10.80 6.88
N VAL A 48 6.50 10.51 8.16
CA VAL A 48 5.60 11.02 9.22
C VAL A 48 5.57 12.55 9.26
N LYS A 49 6.71 13.22 9.06
CA LYS A 49 6.76 14.69 9.08
C LYS A 49 5.95 15.33 7.94
N GLU A 50 5.99 14.76 6.74
CA GLU A 50 5.19 15.25 5.60
C GLU A 50 3.70 14.96 5.86
N LEU A 51 3.39 13.78 6.38
CA LEU A 51 2.05 13.39 6.78
C LEU A 51 1.46 14.36 7.83
N ASP A 52 2.24 14.80 8.82
CA ASP A 52 1.78 15.77 9.82
C ASP A 52 1.33 17.09 9.16
N VAL A 53 2.17 17.61 8.24
CA VAL A 53 1.84 18.85 7.50
C VAL A 53 0.61 18.64 6.61
N HIS A 54 0.56 17.56 5.84
CA HIS A 54 -0.56 17.32 4.93
C HIS A 54 -1.88 17.12 5.68
N LYS A 55 -1.85 16.43 6.82
CA LYS A 55 -3.04 16.21 7.65
C LYS A 55 -3.53 17.48 8.35
N GLU A 56 -2.65 18.43 8.66
CA GLU A 56 -3.03 19.74 9.20
C GLU A 56 -3.87 20.54 8.19
N PHE A 57 -3.48 20.52 6.90
CA PHE A 57 -4.18 21.26 5.85
C PHE A 57 -5.35 20.49 5.23
N PHE A 58 -5.30 19.16 5.25
CA PHE A 58 -6.30 18.29 4.65
C PHE A 58 -6.70 17.17 5.63
N PRO A 59 -7.39 17.49 6.75
CA PRO A 59 -7.67 16.54 7.83
C PRO A 59 -8.61 15.40 7.43
N ASP A 60 -9.48 15.62 6.45
CA ASP A 60 -10.52 14.68 6.04
C ASP A 60 -10.06 13.65 5.01
N LEU A 61 -8.80 13.75 4.52
CA LEU A 61 -8.26 12.78 3.58
C LEU A 61 -7.84 11.48 4.27
N ASN A 62 -7.91 10.39 3.53
CA ASN A 62 -7.41 9.09 3.92
C ASN A 62 -5.92 8.98 3.62
N TYR A 63 -5.11 8.82 4.66
CA TYR A 63 -3.67 8.67 4.49
C TYR A 63 -3.25 7.21 4.57
N HIS A 64 -2.48 6.75 3.59
CA HIS A 64 -1.90 5.43 3.50
C HIS A 64 -0.39 5.52 3.72
N PHE A 65 0.12 4.88 4.76
CA PHE A 65 1.56 4.82 4.98
C PHE A 65 2.16 3.65 4.20
N ILE A 66 3.10 3.94 3.29
CA ILE A 66 3.64 2.95 2.34
C ILE A 66 5.15 2.72 2.50
N ALA A 67 5.82 3.39 3.44
CA ALA A 67 7.25 3.21 3.72
C ALA A 67 7.49 2.17 4.82
N PRO A 68 8.71 1.59 4.91
CA PRO A 68 9.06 0.67 6.00
C PRO A 68 8.81 1.28 7.37
N LEU A 69 8.20 0.50 8.26
CA LEU A 69 7.86 0.93 9.61
C LEU A 69 9.11 0.97 10.52
N GLN A 70 9.28 2.07 11.21
CA GLN A 70 10.22 2.17 12.33
C GLN A 70 9.44 1.91 13.63
N SER A 71 9.88 0.95 14.44
CA SER A 71 9.14 0.51 15.65
C SER A 71 8.72 1.66 16.55
N ARG A 72 9.59 2.65 16.78
CA ARG A 72 9.32 3.85 17.60
C ARG A 72 8.26 4.81 17.04
N LYS A 73 7.91 4.66 15.74
CA LYS A 73 6.97 5.55 15.03
C LYS A 73 5.64 4.87 14.69
N ILE A 74 5.47 3.60 15.04
CA ILE A 74 4.26 2.87 14.66
C ILE A 74 3.00 3.50 15.26
N SER A 75 3.03 3.89 16.55
CA SER A 75 1.90 4.59 17.19
C SER A 75 1.54 5.90 16.49
N ASP A 76 2.56 6.67 16.07
CA ASP A 76 2.36 7.93 15.36
C ASP A 76 1.75 7.72 13.97
N VAL A 77 2.19 6.67 13.25
CA VAL A 77 1.62 6.29 11.95
C VAL A 77 0.16 5.84 12.12
N LEU A 78 -0.13 4.97 13.10
CA LEU A 78 -1.48 4.45 13.35
C LEU A 78 -2.47 5.57 13.70
N SER A 79 -2.07 6.57 14.49
CA SER A 79 -2.95 7.67 14.86
C SER A 79 -3.30 8.63 13.70
N ARG A 80 -2.57 8.54 12.58
CA ARG A 80 -2.70 9.46 11.44
C ARG A 80 -3.22 8.80 10.16
N CYS A 81 -2.98 7.51 10.00
CA CYS A 81 -3.25 6.80 8.76
C CYS A 81 -4.46 5.87 8.88
N THR A 82 -5.23 5.78 7.81
CA THR A 82 -6.30 4.80 7.65
C THR A 82 -5.78 3.45 7.16
N SER A 83 -4.59 3.43 6.55
CA SER A 83 -4.01 2.22 5.96
C SER A 83 -2.49 2.19 6.12
N ILE A 84 -1.94 0.99 6.34
CA ILE A 84 -0.49 0.74 6.42
C ILE A 84 -0.15 -0.42 5.52
N HIS A 85 0.77 -0.20 4.55
CA HIS A 85 1.06 -1.17 3.49
C HIS A 85 2.35 -1.98 3.69
N SER A 86 3.12 -1.71 4.74
CA SER A 86 4.50 -2.17 4.88
C SER A 86 4.77 -3.06 6.09
N VAL A 87 3.72 -3.71 6.61
CA VAL A 87 3.87 -4.60 7.78
C VAL A 87 4.49 -5.92 7.35
N SER A 88 5.60 -6.32 8.00
CA SER A 88 6.33 -7.53 7.61
C SER A 88 7.05 -8.24 8.75
N ARG A 89 6.99 -7.72 9.97
CA ARG A 89 7.69 -8.28 11.13
C ARG A 89 6.76 -8.51 12.29
N ILE A 90 6.93 -9.62 13.03
CA ILE A 90 6.12 -9.95 14.21
C ILE A 90 6.16 -8.83 15.26
N LYS A 91 7.33 -8.24 15.50
CA LYS A 91 7.48 -7.10 16.40
C LYS A 91 6.59 -5.90 16.03
N GLU A 92 6.30 -5.73 14.74
CA GLU A 92 5.37 -4.68 14.28
C GLU A 92 3.94 -5.01 14.70
N LEU A 93 3.51 -6.27 14.55
CA LEU A 93 2.19 -6.72 15.02
C LEU A 93 2.03 -6.52 16.53
N ASP A 94 3.08 -6.78 17.33
CA ASP A 94 3.06 -6.58 18.78
C ASP A 94 2.86 -5.11 19.18
N ILE A 95 3.37 -4.19 18.37
CA ILE A 95 3.19 -2.76 18.62
C ILE A 95 1.84 -2.30 18.07
N ILE A 96 1.51 -2.73 16.84
CA ILE A 96 0.24 -2.37 16.17
C ILE A 96 -0.94 -2.78 17.08
N SER A 97 -0.95 -3.99 17.61
CA SER A 97 -2.07 -4.49 18.44
C SER A 97 -2.40 -3.63 19.65
N LYS A 98 -1.44 -2.84 20.16
CA LYS A 98 -1.65 -1.93 21.29
C LYS A 98 -2.37 -0.63 20.93
N TYR A 99 -2.32 -0.25 19.65
CA TYR A 99 -2.82 1.05 19.16
C TYR A 99 -3.78 0.89 17.96
N TYR A 100 -4.17 -0.36 17.67
CA TYR A 100 -4.99 -0.69 16.51
C TYR A 100 -6.42 -0.17 16.64
N LEU A 101 -6.86 0.64 15.69
CA LEU A 101 -8.20 1.23 15.61
C LEU A 101 -8.87 0.87 14.26
N ASN A 102 -8.73 -0.40 13.85
CA ASN A 102 -9.28 -0.93 12.59
C ASN A 102 -8.66 -0.32 11.31
N GLN A 103 -7.41 0.13 11.35
CA GLN A 103 -6.69 0.52 10.14
C GLN A 103 -6.59 -0.66 9.16
N ASN A 104 -6.58 -0.37 7.86
CA ASN A 104 -6.34 -1.37 6.85
C ASN A 104 -4.85 -1.77 6.86
N ILE A 105 -4.57 -3.00 7.22
CA ILE A 105 -3.20 -3.53 7.29
C ILE A 105 -2.92 -4.40 6.06
N PHE A 106 -1.86 -4.05 5.33
CA PHE A 106 -1.32 -4.88 4.25
C PHE A 106 0.01 -5.48 4.67
N ILE A 107 0.22 -6.73 4.35
CA ILE A 107 1.48 -7.44 4.60
C ILE A 107 2.39 -7.23 3.41
N GLN A 108 3.56 -6.64 3.63
CA GLN A 108 4.57 -6.52 2.58
C GLN A 108 5.28 -7.85 2.37
N VAL A 109 5.26 -8.32 1.12
CA VAL A 109 5.88 -9.58 0.68
C VAL A 109 7.13 -9.32 -0.13
N ASN A 110 8.20 -10.01 0.17
CA ASN A 110 9.43 -10.06 -0.62
C ASN A 110 9.32 -11.19 -1.64
N VAL A 111 8.66 -10.92 -2.77
CA VAL A 111 8.36 -11.94 -3.80
C VAL A 111 9.62 -12.37 -4.54
N ASP A 112 10.54 -11.44 -4.74
CA ASP A 112 11.79 -11.64 -5.49
C ASP A 112 12.85 -12.40 -4.67
N ASN A 113 12.61 -12.65 -3.37
CA ASN A 113 13.60 -13.19 -2.43
C ASN A 113 14.90 -12.37 -2.38
N ASP A 114 14.82 -11.06 -2.54
CA ASP A 114 15.97 -10.15 -2.46
C ASP A 114 16.37 -9.94 -0.99
N PRO A 115 17.56 -10.37 -0.56
CA PRO A 115 17.98 -10.26 0.83
C PRO A 115 18.14 -8.80 1.31
N ASN A 116 18.23 -7.85 0.38
CA ASN A 116 18.39 -6.42 0.69
C ASN A 116 17.05 -5.68 0.78
N LYS A 117 15.93 -6.36 0.56
CA LYS A 117 14.60 -5.74 0.59
C LYS A 117 13.80 -6.09 1.82
N SER A 118 12.99 -5.12 2.24
CA SER A 118 11.94 -5.35 3.25
C SER A 118 10.82 -6.20 2.66
N GLY A 119 10.17 -6.94 3.50
CA GLY A 119 9.05 -7.81 3.17
C GLY A 119 9.20 -9.18 3.82
N LEU A 120 8.08 -9.83 4.04
CA LEU A 120 8.01 -11.18 4.59
C LEU A 120 8.30 -12.19 3.47
N ASP A 121 9.01 -13.26 3.79
CA ASP A 121 9.13 -14.40 2.88
C ASP A 121 7.74 -15.05 2.67
N LYS A 122 7.43 -15.40 1.44
CA LYS A 122 6.13 -16.01 1.07
C LYS A 122 5.78 -17.28 1.86
N LYS A 123 6.77 -18.08 2.26
CA LYS A 123 6.57 -19.28 3.06
C LYS A 123 6.06 -19.02 4.48
N ASP A 124 6.30 -17.81 5.01
CA ASP A 124 5.95 -17.42 6.36
C ASP A 124 4.58 -16.72 6.45
N LEU A 125 3.94 -16.40 5.30
CA LEU A 125 2.72 -15.62 5.22
C LEU A 125 1.55 -16.22 6.01
N ALA A 126 1.30 -17.52 5.87
CA ALA A 126 0.18 -18.18 6.55
C ALA A 126 0.35 -18.13 8.10
N VAL A 127 1.57 -18.32 8.58
CA VAL A 127 1.89 -18.21 10.01
C VAL A 127 1.74 -16.77 10.47
N PHE A 128 2.21 -15.81 9.68
CA PHE A 128 2.13 -14.39 10.00
C PHE A 128 0.67 -13.89 10.08
N ILE A 129 -0.20 -14.31 9.15
CA ILE A 129 -1.63 -13.96 9.17
C ILE A 129 -2.29 -14.51 10.43
N LYS A 130 -2.06 -15.79 10.77
CA LYS A 130 -2.58 -16.39 12.02
C LYS A 130 -2.14 -15.62 13.27
N GLN A 131 -0.89 -15.19 13.32
CA GLN A 131 -0.37 -14.37 14.43
C GLN A 131 -0.99 -12.97 14.45
N ALA A 132 -1.26 -12.35 13.30
CA ALA A 132 -1.97 -11.08 13.23
C ALA A 132 -3.40 -11.25 13.76
N GLU A 133 -4.14 -12.25 13.29
CA GLU A 133 -5.50 -12.55 13.74
C GLU A 133 -5.58 -12.85 15.24
N SER A 134 -4.61 -13.60 15.80
CA SER A 134 -4.54 -13.87 17.23
C SER A 134 -4.36 -12.62 18.09
N LYS A 135 -3.92 -11.51 17.47
CA LYS A 135 -3.77 -10.18 18.09
C LYS A 135 -4.93 -9.22 17.74
N GLY A 136 -5.99 -9.72 17.11
CA GLY A 136 -7.13 -8.93 16.68
C GLY A 136 -6.85 -8.05 15.45
N ILE A 137 -5.75 -8.29 14.72
CA ILE A 137 -5.40 -7.58 13.50
C ILE A 137 -5.83 -8.44 12.31
N HIS A 138 -6.71 -7.92 11.47
CA HIS A 138 -7.22 -8.61 10.27
C HIS A 138 -6.61 -7.98 9.01
N PRO A 139 -5.58 -8.60 8.40
CA PRO A 139 -4.94 -8.06 7.21
C PRO A 139 -5.94 -7.93 6.05
N LYS A 140 -5.93 -6.78 5.38
CA LYS A 140 -6.76 -6.51 4.19
C LYS A 140 -6.23 -7.18 2.95
N GLY A 141 -4.92 -7.35 2.87
CA GLY A 141 -4.28 -7.87 1.68
C GLY A 141 -2.77 -7.87 1.76
N LEU A 142 -2.16 -7.99 0.59
CA LEU A 142 -0.72 -8.00 0.42
C LEU A 142 -0.23 -6.75 -0.30
N MET A 143 1.03 -6.42 -0.08
CA MET A 143 1.75 -5.39 -0.82
C MET A 143 3.08 -5.92 -1.30
N CYS A 144 3.50 -5.56 -2.51
CA CYS A 144 4.87 -5.79 -2.97
C CYS A 144 5.47 -4.59 -3.70
N ILE A 145 6.79 -4.56 -3.70
CA ILE A 145 7.62 -3.67 -4.51
C ILE A 145 8.62 -4.55 -5.26
N PRO A 146 8.42 -4.82 -6.56
CA PRO A 146 9.34 -5.64 -7.34
C PRO A 146 10.76 -5.07 -7.37
N ASN A 147 11.77 -5.92 -7.54
CA ASN A 147 13.12 -5.45 -7.79
C ASN A 147 13.19 -4.74 -9.15
N ILE A 148 14.12 -3.79 -9.29
CA ILE A 148 14.24 -3.00 -10.52
C ILE A 148 14.53 -3.89 -11.74
N ASP A 149 15.26 -4.97 -11.54
CA ASP A 149 15.67 -5.91 -12.58
C ASP A 149 14.74 -7.12 -12.74
N SER A 150 13.70 -7.25 -11.89
CA SER A 150 12.76 -8.36 -11.95
C SER A 150 11.78 -8.25 -13.11
N ASP A 151 11.39 -9.38 -13.68
CA ASP A 151 10.26 -9.45 -14.60
C ASP A 151 8.95 -9.17 -13.87
N ARG A 152 8.32 -8.05 -14.20
CA ARG A 152 7.08 -7.58 -13.58
C ARG A 152 5.93 -8.57 -13.71
N LYS A 153 5.83 -9.24 -14.86
CA LYS A 153 4.78 -10.23 -15.11
C LYS A 153 4.92 -11.43 -14.20
N LEU A 154 6.15 -11.92 -14.01
CA LEU A 154 6.42 -13.04 -13.11
C LEU A 154 6.12 -12.67 -11.66
N VAL A 155 6.58 -11.50 -11.19
CA VAL A 155 6.35 -11.05 -9.80
C VAL A 155 4.86 -10.85 -9.53
N PHE A 156 4.13 -10.16 -10.39
CA PHE A 156 2.71 -9.90 -10.17
C PHE A 156 1.84 -11.15 -10.34
N SER A 157 2.20 -12.04 -11.25
CA SER A 157 1.56 -13.37 -11.37
C SER A 157 1.74 -14.21 -10.11
N GLU A 158 2.95 -14.21 -9.52
CA GLU A 158 3.20 -14.91 -8.26
C GLU A 158 2.42 -14.27 -7.10
N MET A 159 2.36 -12.93 -7.02
CA MET A 159 1.53 -12.24 -6.02
C MET A 159 0.06 -12.61 -6.12
N GLN A 160 -0.48 -12.66 -7.34
CA GLN A 160 -1.85 -13.08 -7.58
C GLN A 160 -2.10 -14.50 -7.06
N LYS A 161 -1.24 -15.47 -7.41
CA LYS A 161 -1.35 -16.86 -6.96
C LYS A 161 -1.32 -16.99 -5.43
N ILE A 162 -0.35 -16.34 -4.79
CA ILE A 162 -0.24 -16.31 -3.33
C ILE A 162 -1.53 -15.77 -2.71
N ASN A 163 -2.04 -14.66 -3.25
CA ASN A 163 -3.25 -14.02 -2.75
C ASN A 163 -4.49 -14.90 -2.91
N GLU A 164 -4.65 -15.56 -4.05
CA GLU A 164 -5.74 -16.51 -4.29
C GLU A 164 -5.70 -17.71 -3.34
N ASP A 165 -4.50 -18.23 -3.05
CA ASP A 165 -4.34 -19.34 -2.10
C ASP A 165 -4.63 -18.90 -0.66
N LEU A 166 -4.26 -17.69 -0.27
CA LEU A 166 -4.61 -17.14 1.04
C LEU A 166 -6.13 -16.94 1.16
N LYS A 167 -6.82 -16.45 0.13
CA LYS A 167 -8.29 -16.30 0.12
C LYS A 167 -9.02 -17.62 0.32
N LYS A 168 -8.47 -18.73 -0.18
CA LYS A 168 -9.04 -20.08 0.04
C LYS A 168 -8.86 -20.57 1.48
N ASN A 169 -7.75 -20.17 2.13
CA ASN A 169 -7.35 -20.70 3.43
C ASN A 169 -7.75 -19.83 4.62
N PHE A 170 -8.09 -18.55 4.39
CA PHE A 170 -8.43 -17.57 5.41
C PHE A 170 -9.77 -16.90 5.08
N ILE A 171 -10.85 -17.32 5.75
CA ILE A 171 -12.22 -16.93 5.41
C ILE A 171 -12.50 -15.43 5.56
N ASN A 172 -11.78 -14.76 6.46
CA ASN A 172 -11.93 -13.33 6.73
C ASN A 172 -10.86 -12.46 6.03
N TYR A 173 -10.09 -13.04 5.11
CA TYR A 173 -9.05 -12.33 4.37
C TYR A 173 -9.63 -11.79 3.05
N PRO A 174 -9.77 -10.46 2.89
CA PRO A 174 -10.39 -9.87 1.70
C PRO A 174 -9.56 -10.06 0.42
N GLY A 175 -8.23 -10.12 0.55
CA GLY A 175 -7.33 -10.38 -0.55
C GLY A 175 -7.10 -9.17 -1.46
N GLU A 176 -7.02 -7.97 -0.91
CA GLU A 176 -6.61 -6.80 -1.68
C GLU A 176 -5.12 -6.88 -2.06
N LEU A 177 -4.76 -6.36 -3.25
CA LEU A 177 -3.40 -6.34 -3.77
C LEU A 177 -2.93 -4.91 -4.02
N SER A 178 -2.08 -4.40 -3.12
CA SER A 178 -1.39 -3.13 -3.28
C SER A 178 -0.08 -3.37 -4.05
N MET A 179 -0.12 -3.23 -5.37
CA MET A 179 1.04 -3.44 -6.23
C MET A 179 0.93 -2.61 -7.52
N GLY A 180 2.08 -2.34 -8.15
CA GLY A 180 2.15 -1.46 -9.31
C GLY A 180 2.44 -0.01 -8.94
N MET A 181 3.44 0.56 -9.60
CA MET A 181 3.91 1.93 -9.44
C MET A 181 3.97 2.62 -10.81
N SER A 182 4.49 3.83 -10.89
CA SER A 182 4.51 4.66 -12.12
C SER A 182 4.96 3.92 -13.37
N ASN A 183 5.89 2.97 -13.27
CA ASN A 183 6.49 2.28 -14.43
C ASN A 183 5.85 0.92 -14.76
N ASP A 184 5.08 0.36 -13.85
CA ASP A 184 4.60 -1.03 -13.97
C ASP A 184 3.12 -1.24 -13.55
N TYR A 185 2.40 -0.14 -13.20
CA TYR A 185 1.01 -0.25 -12.75
C TYR A 185 0.09 -0.89 -13.81
N GLU A 186 0.35 -0.67 -15.09
CA GLU A 186 -0.45 -1.25 -16.17
C GLU A 186 -0.34 -2.78 -16.17
N VAL A 187 0.88 -3.29 -15.99
CA VAL A 187 1.09 -4.73 -15.83
C VAL A 187 0.43 -5.25 -14.55
N ALA A 188 0.54 -4.50 -13.44
CA ALA A 188 -0.08 -4.90 -12.18
C ALA A 188 -1.61 -5.01 -12.27
N LEU A 189 -2.28 -4.15 -13.06
CA LEU A 189 -3.72 -4.23 -13.31
C LEU A 189 -4.12 -5.56 -13.93
N ASP A 190 -3.34 -6.06 -14.91
CA ASP A 190 -3.61 -7.34 -15.58
C ASP A 190 -3.50 -8.56 -14.63
N TYR A 191 -2.84 -8.39 -13.48
CA TYR A 191 -2.67 -9.41 -12.45
C TYR A 191 -3.49 -9.14 -11.17
N GLY A 192 -4.55 -8.34 -11.28
CA GLY A 192 -5.53 -8.15 -10.21
C GLY A 192 -5.10 -7.19 -9.10
N ALA A 193 -4.24 -6.19 -9.42
CA ALA A 193 -3.99 -5.10 -8.48
C ALA A 193 -5.31 -4.40 -8.11
N THR A 194 -5.57 -4.25 -6.81
CA THR A 194 -6.71 -3.49 -6.28
C THR A 194 -6.33 -2.07 -5.85
N ILE A 195 -5.03 -1.82 -5.67
CA ILE A 195 -4.47 -0.49 -5.38
C ILE A 195 -3.17 -0.34 -6.15
N VAL A 196 -3.10 0.66 -7.04
CA VAL A 196 -1.86 1.09 -7.70
C VAL A 196 -1.34 2.39 -7.08
N ARG A 197 -0.03 2.46 -6.81
CA ARG A 197 0.63 3.56 -6.10
C ARG A 197 1.46 4.40 -7.08
N ILE A 198 0.95 5.54 -7.50
CA ILE A 198 1.55 6.34 -8.57
C ILE A 198 1.98 7.72 -8.05
N GLY A 199 3.25 8.04 -8.16
CA GLY A 199 3.82 9.34 -7.80
C GLY A 199 4.38 10.07 -9.02
N SER A 200 5.60 9.72 -9.45
CA SER A 200 6.33 10.46 -10.49
C SER A 200 5.54 10.68 -11.78
N LYS A 201 4.74 9.71 -12.20
CA LYS A 201 3.93 9.83 -13.45
C LYS A 201 2.80 10.86 -13.34
N ILE A 202 2.37 11.21 -12.11
CA ILE A 202 1.35 12.24 -11.88
C ILE A 202 1.98 13.63 -11.78
N PHE A 203 3.16 13.74 -11.15
CA PHE A 203 3.73 15.02 -10.74
C PHE A 203 4.88 15.52 -11.62
N LEU A 204 5.48 14.68 -12.46
CA LEU A 204 6.48 15.05 -13.45
C LEU A 204 5.82 15.30 -14.82
#